data_0652ebd7b586e7f0f34a7df6349a468d
#
_entry.id   0652ebd7b586e7f0f34a7df6349a468d
#
_cell.length_a   1.000
_cell.length_b   1.000
_cell.length_c   1.000
_cell.angle_alpha   90.00
_cell.angle_beta   90.00
_cell.angle_gamma   90.00
#
_symmetry.space_group_name_H-M   'P 1'
#
loop_
_entity.id
_entity.type
_entity.pdbx_description
1 polymer ?
#
loop_
_entity_poly.entity_id
_entity_poly.type
_entity_poly.pdbx_seq_one_letter_code
_entity_poly.pdbx_strand_id
1 'polypeptide(L)'
;PNKVTSAVPVQTLSQQDISSLGIQNMADAVRRFAGANVKDYGGIGGLKTVSIRSLGAQHTAIGYDGIAITDCQTGQIDIGRFSLDNVDRLSLNNGQSDNIFQPARFFASAGLLNIQTLTPQFKNNKNTHIIGSFKTGSWGLVNPSVLIEQKLARKWALSANAEWMSADGHYPYTLYYGDKDDLTSREKRKNTQVESLRAEAGLFGNLSDNEQWRLKVYYYQSSRGLPNATTFYYDFA
;
A
#
# COMPACT_ATOMS: atom_id res chain seq x y z
N PRO A 1 -18.50 -7.90 -20.20
CA PRO A 1 -17.30 -7.28 -19.69
C PRO A 1 -16.48 -6.83 -20.87
N ASN A 2 -16.50 -5.51 -21.17
CA ASN A 2 -15.69 -4.96 -22.23
C ASN A 2 -14.23 -5.13 -21.84
N LYS A 3 -13.49 -5.97 -22.57
CA LYS A 3 -12.03 -5.93 -22.53
C LYS A 3 -11.62 -4.55 -23.02
N VAL A 4 -11.17 -3.69 -22.10
CA VAL A 4 -10.49 -2.46 -22.47
C VAL A 4 -9.16 -2.92 -23.08
N THR A 5 -9.08 -2.89 -24.40
CA THR A 5 -7.84 -3.08 -25.14
C THR A 5 -7.04 -1.79 -25.01
N SER A 6 -6.26 -1.67 -23.94
CA SER A 6 -5.28 -0.58 -23.83
C SER A 6 -4.17 -0.86 -24.83
N ALA A 7 -3.78 0.14 -25.61
CA ALA A 7 -2.62 0.08 -26.51
C ALA A 7 -1.30 -0.07 -25.74
N VAL A 8 -1.30 0.15 -24.43
CA VAL A 8 -0.16 0.05 -23.52
C VAL A 8 -0.30 -1.18 -22.63
N PRO A 9 0.77 -1.96 -22.41
CA PRO A 9 0.73 -3.10 -21.51
C PRO A 9 0.32 -2.70 -20.09
N VAL A 10 -0.82 -3.19 -19.64
CA VAL A 10 -1.34 -3.02 -18.28
C VAL A 10 -1.20 -4.35 -17.56
N GLN A 11 -0.44 -4.36 -16.47
CA GLN A 11 -0.36 -5.49 -15.57
C GLN A 11 -1.36 -5.29 -14.43
N THR A 12 -2.10 -6.31 -14.06
CA THR A 12 -3.13 -6.22 -13.01
C THR A 12 -3.02 -7.37 -12.02
N LEU A 13 -3.29 -7.06 -10.76
CA LEU A 13 -3.52 -8.03 -9.68
C LEU A 13 -4.90 -7.74 -9.09
N SER A 14 -5.78 -8.72 -9.15
CA SER A 14 -7.09 -8.65 -8.50
C SER A 14 -6.98 -9.02 -7.01
N GLN A 15 -8.02 -8.72 -6.23
CA GLN A 15 -8.12 -9.18 -4.83
C GLN A 15 -7.96 -10.71 -4.73
N GLN A 16 -8.50 -11.45 -5.69
CA GLN A 16 -8.38 -12.91 -5.72
C GLN A 16 -6.94 -13.35 -5.95
N ASP A 17 -6.19 -12.68 -6.85
CA ASP A 17 -4.77 -12.96 -7.07
C ASP A 17 -3.94 -12.67 -5.82
N ILE A 18 -4.18 -11.51 -5.17
CA ILE A 18 -3.53 -11.10 -3.93
C ILE A 18 -3.73 -12.17 -2.85
N SER A 19 -4.96 -12.62 -2.68
CA SER A 19 -5.31 -13.64 -1.68
C SER A 19 -4.70 -15.00 -2.01
N SER A 20 -4.81 -15.46 -3.26
CA SER A 20 -4.31 -16.79 -3.67
C SER A 20 -2.78 -16.89 -3.64
N LEU A 21 -2.08 -15.80 -3.87
CA LEU A 21 -0.62 -15.71 -3.80
C LEU A 21 -0.10 -15.46 -2.38
N GLY A 22 -0.98 -15.31 -1.39
CA GLY A 22 -0.61 -15.06 0.00
C GLY A 22 0.14 -13.74 0.21
N ILE A 23 -0.16 -12.71 -0.59
CA ILE A 23 0.51 -11.42 -0.52
C ILE A 23 0.03 -10.66 0.71
N GLN A 24 0.97 -10.23 1.57
CA GLN A 24 0.65 -9.67 2.88
C GLN A 24 0.66 -8.14 2.93
N ASN A 25 1.41 -7.48 2.06
CA ASN A 25 1.56 -6.03 2.05
C ASN A 25 1.67 -5.47 0.62
N MET A 26 1.48 -4.16 0.50
CA MET A 26 1.49 -3.45 -0.78
C MET A 26 2.81 -3.60 -1.54
N ALA A 27 3.94 -3.59 -0.83
CA ALA A 27 5.26 -3.72 -1.45
C ALA A 27 5.44 -5.08 -2.13
N ASP A 28 4.98 -6.16 -1.48
CA ASP A 28 5.04 -7.51 -2.05
C ASP A 28 4.12 -7.67 -3.25
N ALA A 29 2.95 -7.01 -3.24
CA ALA A 29 2.07 -6.96 -4.40
C ALA A 29 2.75 -6.26 -5.59
N VAL A 30 3.36 -5.11 -5.35
CA VAL A 30 4.02 -4.34 -6.41
C VAL A 30 5.25 -5.05 -6.97
N ARG A 31 5.99 -5.81 -6.17
CA ARG A 31 7.12 -6.64 -6.64
C ARG A 31 6.72 -7.72 -7.66
N ARG A 32 5.44 -8.05 -7.76
CA ARG A 32 4.94 -9.00 -8.77
C ARG A 32 4.82 -8.39 -10.17
N PHE A 33 4.84 -7.08 -10.28
CA PHE A 33 4.78 -6.41 -11.58
C PHE A 33 6.14 -6.37 -12.26
N ALA A 34 6.20 -6.80 -13.50
CA ALA A 34 7.41 -6.72 -14.30
C ALA A 34 7.81 -5.25 -14.56
N GLY A 35 9.07 -4.93 -14.31
CA GLY A 35 9.60 -3.56 -14.46
C GLY A 35 9.34 -2.63 -13.27
N ALA A 36 8.65 -3.10 -12.22
CA ALA A 36 8.54 -2.39 -10.96
C ALA A 36 9.70 -2.79 -10.03
N ASN A 37 10.33 -1.80 -9.42
CA ASN A 37 11.34 -2.00 -8.39
C ASN A 37 10.87 -1.31 -7.10
N VAL A 38 10.78 -2.09 -6.02
CA VAL A 38 10.43 -1.58 -4.70
C VAL A 38 11.68 -1.43 -3.88
N LYS A 39 12.01 -0.20 -3.52
CA LYS A 39 13.09 0.10 -2.59
C LYS A 39 12.53 0.14 -1.17
N ASP A 40 13.10 -0.68 -0.31
CA ASP A 40 12.73 -0.82 1.09
C ASP A 40 13.84 -0.24 1.97
N TYR A 41 13.49 0.72 2.81
CA TYR A 41 14.44 1.47 3.64
C TYR A 41 14.45 1.02 5.10
N GLY A 42 13.96 -0.16 5.41
CA GLY A 42 14.08 -0.66 6.78
C GLY A 42 13.05 -1.67 7.25
N GLY A 43 12.71 -2.67 6.48
CA GLY A 43 11.87 -3.79 6.92
C GLY A 43 10.41 -3.40 7.18
N ILE A 44 9.80 -3.88 8.28
CA ILE A 44 8.35 -3.72 8.53
C ILE A 44 7.96 -2.25 8.61
N GLY A 45 8.72 -1.42 9.33
CA GLY A 45 8.44 0.01 9.52
C GLY A 45 9.10 0.93 8.48
N GLY A 46 9.92 0.39 7.59
CA GLY A 46 10.66 1.19 6.62
C GLY A 46 9.80 1.86 5.57
N LEU A 47 10.26 3.00 5.09
CA LEU A 47 9.71 3.65 3.90
C LEU A 47 9.83 2.69 2.71
N LYS A 48 8.78 2.55 1.92
CA LYS A 48 8.75 1.73 0.71
C LYS A 48 8.36 2.57 -0.48
N THR A 49 9.30 2.76 -1.41
CA THR A 49 9.08 3.53 -2.63
C THR A 49 9.10 2.64 -3.87
N VAL A 50 8.37 3.06 -4.88
CA VAL A 50 8.28 2.33 -6.16
C VAL A 50 8.93 3.13 -7.26
N SER A 51 9.78 2.49 -8.02
CA SER A 51 10.31 3.01 -9.28
C SER A 51 9.95 2.09 -10.43
N ILE A 52 9.66 2.65 -11.58
CA ILE A 52 9.33 1.92 -12.80
C ILE A 52 10.46 2.10 -13.80
N ARG A 53 10.96 0.99 -14.35
CA ARG A 53 12.05 0.97 -15.34
C ARG A 53 13.29 1.74 -14.88
N SER A 54 13.60 1.69 -13.58
CA SER A 54 14.76 2.37 -12.96
C SER A 54 14.77 3.90 -13.09
N LEU A 55 13.65 4.54 -13.39
CA LEU A 55 13.55 5.99 -13.58
C LEU A 55 13.40 6.80 -12.28
N GLY A 56 13.55 6.17 -11.14
CA GLY A 56 13.40 6.84 -9.83
C GLY A 56 11.94 6.95 -9.38
N ALA A 57 11.75 6.93 -8.05
CA ALA A 57 10.41 6.90 -7.46
C ALA A 57 9.62 8.21 -7.66
N GLN A 58 10.31 9.34 -7.80
CA GLN A 58 9.69 10.65 -8.06
C GLN A 58 9.01 10.75 -9.44
N HIS A 59 9.37 9.85 -10.37
CA HIS A 59 8.77 9.77 -11.71
C HIS A 59 7.65 8.75 -11.82
N THR A 60 7.34 8.05 -10.73
CA THR A 60 6.24 7.09 -10.65
C THR A 60 5.01 7.77 -10.06
N ALA A 61 3.92 7.83 -10.81
CA ALA A 61 2.66 8.30 -10.27
C ALA A 61 1.96 7.20 -9.46
N ILE A 62 1.33 7.59 -8.35
CA ILE A 62 0.47 6.72 -7.55
C ILE A 62 -0.95 7.26 -7.66
N GLY A 63 -1.85 6.43 -8.15
CA GLY A 63 -3.28 6.69 -8.18
C GLY A 63 -4.00 5.93 -7.08
N TYR A 64 -4.89 6.59 -6.37
CA TYR A 64 -5.77 5.97 -5.39
C TYR A 64 -7.21 6.29 -5.75
N ASP A 65 -7.95 5.29 -6.23
CA ASP A 65 -9.30 5.46 -6.80
C ASP A 65 -9.40 6.56 -7.88
N GLY A 66 -8.37 6.70 -8.71
CA GLY A 66 -8.29 7.69 -9.78
C GLY A 66 -7.78 9.07 -9.35
N ILE A 67 -7.52 9.28 -8.05
CA ILE A 67 -6.94 10.52 -7.51
C ILE A 67 -5.42 10.36 -7.46
N ALA A 68 -4.68 11.34 -7.98
CA ALA A 68 -3.22 11.36 -7.89
C ALA A 68 -2.79 11.67 -6.45
N ILE A 69 -2.09 10.74 -5.84
CA ILE A 69 -1.45 10.96 -4.54
C ILE A 69 -0.07 11.53 -4.76
N THR A 70 0.27 12.58 -4.04
CA THR A 70 1.56 13.26 -4.15
C THR A 70 2.13 13.55 -2.78
N ASP A 71 3.44 13.53 -2.69
CA ASP A 71 4.19 14.09 -1.57
C ASP A 71 4.84 15.41 -2.01
N CYS A 72 4.53 16.50 -1.30
CA CYS A 72 4.98 17.84 -1.70
C CYS A 72 6.43 18.11 -1.32
N GLN A 73 7.02 17.31 -0.44
CA GLN A 73 8.39 17.52 0.05
C GLN A 73 9.41 16.73 -0.77
N THR A 74 9.19 15.44 -0.95
CA THR A 74 10.16 14.54 -1.57
C THR A 74 9.77 14.10 -2.97
N GLY A 75 8.51 14.26 -3.33
CA GLY A 75 7.92 13.72 -4.57
C GLY A 75 7.81 12.19 -4.57
N GLN A 76 8.20 11.52 -3.50
CA GLN A 76 8.16 10.06 -3.37
C GLN A 76 7.04 9.64 -2.42
N ILE A 77 6.31 8.61 -2.79
CA ILE A 77 5.20 8.11 -1.98
C ILE A 77 5.61 6.81 -1.30
N ASP A 78 5.40 6.77 0.03
CA ASP A 78 5.46 5.53 0.80
C ASP A 78 4.24 4.66 0.47
N ILE A 79 4.45 3.59 -0.31
CA ILE A 79 3.37 2.66 -0.64
C ILE A 79 2.95 1.80 0.56
N GLY A 80 3.76 1.72 1.60
CA GLY A 80 3.43 1.02 2.84
C GLY A 80 2.27 1.64 3.61
N ARG A 81 1.90 2.89 3.28
CA ARG A 81 0.73 3.56 3.86
C ARG A 81 -0.62 3.03 3.38
N PHE A 82 -0.67 2.25 2.31
CA PHE A 82 -1.92 1.72 1.75
C PHE A 82 -2.15 0.29 2.25
N SER A 83 -3.36 0.01 2.72
CA SER A 83 -3.78 -1.34 3.09
C SER A 83 -4.12 -2.16 1.86
N LEU A 84 -3.82 -3.46 1.89
CA LEU A 84 -4.34 -4.41 0.90
C LEU A 84 -5.74 -4.92 1.24
N ASP A 85 -6.18 -4.77 2.48
CA ASP A 85 -7.41 -5.42 2.98
C ASP A 85 -8.68 -4.81 2.37
N ASN A 86 -8.60 -3.58 1.84
CA ASN A 86 -9.69 -2.93 1.12
C ASN A 86 -9.43 -2.74 -0.38
N VAL A 87 -8.42 -3.42 -0.96
CA VAL A 87 -8.07 -3.31 -2.38
C VAL A 87 -8.86 -4.31 -3.21
N ASP A 88 -9.51 -3.83 -4.24
CA ASP A 88 -10.14 -4.64 -5.29
C ASP A 88 -9.13 -5.02 -6.38
N ARG A 89 -8.35 -4.04 -6.82
CA ARG A 89 -7.40 -4.20 -7.91
C ARG A 89 -6.20 -3.28 -7.79
N LEU A 90 -5.04 -3.84 -8.08
CA LEU A 90 -3.82 -3.09 -8.37
C LEU A 90 -3.53 -3.16 -9.85
N SER A 91 -3.16 -2.07 -10.47
CA SER A 91 -2.69 -2.06 -11.86
C SER A 91 -1.45 -1.21 -12.03
N LEU A 92 -0.53 -1.71 -12.85
CA LEU A 92 0.68 -0.99 -13.26
C LEU A 92 0.60 -0.69 -14.76
N ASN A 93 0.55 0.58 -15.10
CA ASN A 93 0.57 1.06 -16.47
C ASN A 93 1.99 1.57 -16.78
N ASN A 94 2.63 0.96 -17.77
CA ASN A 94 3.97 1.31 -18.22
C ASN A 94 3.90 2.26 -19.42
N GLY A 95 3.49 3.49 -19.23
CA GLY A 95 3.35 4.50 -20.28
C GLY A 95 2.06 5.31 -20.14
N GLN A 96 1.75 6.08 -21.16
CA GLN A 96 0.56 6.91 -21.19
C GLN A 96 -0.71 6.04 -21.32
N SER A 97 -1.74 6.37 -20.56
CA SER A 97 -3.05 5.75 -20.67
C SER A 97 -3.88 6.46 -21.75
N ASP A 98 -4.72 5.69 -22.45
CA ASP A 98 -5.67 6.25 -23.42
C ASP A 98 -6.87 6.94 -22.75
N ASN A 99 -6.95 6.90 -21.41
CA ASN A 99 -8.02 7.54 -20.66
C ASN A 99 -7.76 9.05 -20.54
N ILE A 100 -8.47 9.85 -21.33
CA ILE A 100 -8.37 11.33 -21.33
C ILE A 100 -8.93 11.98 -20.04
N PHE A 101 -9.71 11.27 -19.25
CA PHE A 101 -10.34 11.77 -18.01
C PHE A 101 -9.49 11.52 -16.75
N GLN A 102 -8.18 11.31 -16.92
CA GLN A 102 -7.29 11.13 -15.79
C GLN A 102 -6.52 12.43 -15.48
N PRO A 103 -6.02 12.60 -14.23
CA PRO A 103 -5.21 13.76 -13.86
C PRO A 103 -3.98 13.93 -14.74
N ALA A 104 -3.63 15.18 -15.06
CA ALA A 104 -2.47 15.53 -15.90
C ALA A 104 -1.15 14.91 -15.38
N ARG A 105 -1.01 14.75 -14.06
CA ARG A 105 0.16 14.11 -13.45
C ARG A 105 0.36 12.67 -13.92
N PHE A 106 -0.69 11.93 -14.22
CA PHE A 106 -0.57 10.57 -14.72
C PHE A 106 0.04 10.52 -16.12
N PHE A 107 -0.26 11.52 -16.95
CA PHE A 107 0.36 11.64 -18.26
C PHE A 107 1.84 12.06 -18.19
N ALA A 108 2.21 12.84 -17.16
CA ALA A 108 3.56 13.34 -16.97
C ALA A 108 4.48 12.36 -16.24
N SER A 109 4.01 11.15 -15.90
CA SER A 109 4.80 10.16 -15.18
C SER A 109 5.38 9.07 -16.10
N ALA A 110 6.47 8.44 -15.66
CA ALA A 110 7.10 7.32 -16.36
C ALA A 110 6.25 6.05 -16.32
N GLY A 111 5.36 5.97 -15.33
CA GLY A 111 4.37 4.92 -15.18
C GLY A 111 3.44 5.22 -14.02
N LEU A 112 2.31 4.53 -14.00
CA LEU A 112 1.24 4.72 -13.03
C LEU A 112 0.97 3.42 -12.28
N LEU A 113 1.20 3.42 -10.97
CA LEU A 113 0.63 2.42 -10.06
C LEU A 113 -0.74 2.91 -9.60
N ASN A 114 -1.80 2.24 -10.03
CA ASN A 114 -3.17 2.60 -9.66
C ASN A 114 -3.73 1.59 -8.69
N ILE A 115 -4.21 2.08 -7.54
CA ILE A 115 -4.83 1.32 -6.47
C ILE A 115 -6.32 1.59 -6.53
N GLN A 116 -7.11 0.56 -6.79
CA GLN A 116 -8.56 0.62 -6.77
C GLN A 116 -9.08 -0.09 -5.54
N THR A 117 -9.87 0.59 -4.74
CA THR A 117 -10.46 0.02 -3.53
C THR A 117 -11.79 -0.67 -3.82
N LEU A 118 -12.17 -1.56 -2.91
CA LEU A 118 -13.46 -2.25 -2.97
C LEU A 118 -14.62 -1.26 -3.01
N THR A 119 -15.56 -1.55 -3.89
CA THR A 119 -16.85 -0.86 -3.91
C THR A 119 -17.88 -1.82 -3.29
N PRO A 120 -18.62 -1.39 -2.24
CA PRO A 120 -19.56 -2.26 -1.56
C PRO A 120 -20.57 -2.90 -2.51
N GLN A 121 -20.67 -4.22 -2.46
CA GLN A 121 -21.63 -4.99 -3.25
C GLN A 121 -22.42 -5.92 -2.34
N PHE A 122 -23.73 -5.77 -2.32
CA PHE A 122 -24.61 -6.54 -1.46
C PHE A 122 -25.36 -7.60 -2.27
N LYS A 123 -25.13 -8.87 -1.93
CA LYS A 123 -25.80 -10.04 -2.53
C LYS A 123 -26.67 -10.72 -1.46
N ASN A 124 -27.63 -11.52 -1.91
CA ASN A 124 -28.44 -12.38 -1.03
C ASN A 124 -29.19 -11.65 0.08
N ASN A 125 -29.73 -10.45 -0.19
CA ASN A 125 -30.47 -9.65 0.78
C ASN A 125 -29.71 -9.27 2.06
N LYS A 126 -28.39 -9.41 2.09
CA LYS A 126 -27.55 -8.93 3.20
C LYS A 126 -27.30 -7.45 3.04
N ASN A 127 -27.51 -6.69 4.11
CA ASN A 127 -27.30 -5.23 4.12
C ASN A 127 -25.98 -4.84 4.81
N THR A 128 -25.30 -5.79 5.43
CA THR A 128 -24.07 -5.55 6.18
C THR A 128 -23.06 -6.64 5.85
N HIS A 129 -21.83 -6.25 5.56
CA HIS A 129 -20.67 -7.13 5.49
C HIS A 129 -19.63 -6.66 6.49
N ILE A 130 -19.05 -7.58 7.24
CA ILE A 130 -17.95 -7.30 8.17
C ILE A 130 -16.86 -8.32 7.88
N ILE A 131 -15.67 -7.82 7.64
CA ILE A 131 -14.46 -8.62 7.41
C ILE A 131 -13.43 -8.17 8.43
N GLY A 132 -13.03 -9.09 9.32
CA GLY A 132 -11.92 -8.89 10.24
C GLY A 132 -10.69 -9.66 9.77
N SER A 133 -9.52 -9.07 9.90
CA SER A 133 -8.24 -9.70 9.62
C SER A 133 -7.30 -9.46 10.80
N PHE A 134 -6.50 -10.46 11.11
CA PHE A 134 -5.45 -10.37 12.12
C PHE A 134 -4.19 -10.99 11.57
N LYS A 135 -3.15 -10.18 11.42
CA LYS A 135 -1.83 -10.62 10.94
C LYS A 135 -0.85 -10.51 12.09
N THR A 136 -0.04 -11.52 12.27
CA THR A 136 1.05 -11.54 13.23
C THR A 136 2.29 -12.15 12.60
N GLY A 137 3.44 -11.84 13.14
CA GLY A 137 4.69 -12.30 12.57
C GLY A 137 5.89 -12.09 13.48
N SER A 138 7.08 -12.29 12.94
CA SER A 138 8.32 -12.08 13.64
C SER A 138 8.46 -10.62 14.11
N TRP A 139 9.30 -10.42 15.11
CA TRP A 139 9.69 -9.10 15.63
C TRP A 139 8.52 -8.31 16.24
N GLY A 140 7.61 -9.01 16.90
CA GLY A 140 6.47 -8.40 17.59
C GLY A 140 5.40 -7.83 16.66
N LEU A 141 5.32 -8.26 15.40
CA LEU A 141 4.30 -7.77 14.48
C LEU A 141 2.90 -8.17 14.94
N VAL A 142 2.06 -7.17 15.14
CA VAL A 142 0.63 -7.27 15.40
C VAL A 142 -0.10 -6.30 14.48
N ASN A 143 -1.01 -6.81 13.65
CA ASN A 143 -1.70 -6.01 12.64
C ASN A 143 -3.16 -6.46 12.49
N PRO A 144 -4.05 -6.03 13.40
CA PRO A 144 -5.50 -6.17 13.22
C PRO A 144 -6.04 -5.20 12.19
N SER A 145 -7.04 -5.63 11.44
CA SER A 145 -7.84 -4.77 10.57
C SER A 145 -9.30 -5.18 10.56
N VAL A 146 -10.17 -4.21 10.25
CA VAL A 146 -11.60 -4.42 10.09
C VAL A 146 -12.11 -3.60 8.91
N LEU A 147 -12.92 -4.24 8.06
CA LEU A 147 -13.70 -3.62 7.00
C LEU A 147 -15.18 -3.85 7.30
N ILE A 148 -15.95 -2.77 7.32
CA ILE A 148 -17.39 -2.79 7.52
C ILE A 148 -18.03 -2.12 6.30
N GLU A 149 -18.95 -2.82 5.67
CA GLU A 149 -19.74 -2.30 4.58
C GLU A 149 -21.22 -2.37 4.96
N GLN A 150 -21.93 -1.26 4.80
CA GLN A 150 -23.33 -1.12 5.16
C GLN A 150 -24.13 -0.54 4.00
N LYS A 151 -25.18 -1.23 3.62
CA LYS A 151 -26.20 -0.67 2.71
C LYS A 151 -27.08 0.27 3.50
N LEU A 152 -27.10 1.54 3.15
CA LEU A 152 -27.92 2.56 3.82
C LEU A 152 -29.29 2.67 3.17
N ALA A 153 -29.35 2.58 1.84
CA ALA A 153 -30.58 2.67 1.06
C ALA A 153 -30.42 1.92 -0.28
N ARG A 154 -31.46 1.91 -1.10
CA ARG A 154 -31.42 1.23 -2.41
C ARG A 154 -30.25 1.67 -3.28
N LYS A 155 -29.85 2.94 -3.20
CA LYS A 155 -28.82 3.58 -4.03
C LYS A 155 -27.58 4.03 -3.25
N TRP A 156 -27.55 3.83 -1.92
CA TRP A 156 -26.49 4.33 -1.07
C TRP A 156 -25.86 3.24 -0.21
N ALA A 157 -24.55 3.27 -0.13
CA ALA A 157 -23.75 2.37 0.69
C ALA A 157 -22.62 3.13 1.41
N LEU A 158 -22.29 2.66 2.61
CA LEU A 158 -21.16 3.11 3.41
C LEU A 158 -20.11 2.00 3.45
N SER A 159 -18.85 2.38 3.42
CA SER A 159 -17.71 1.51 3.74
C SER A 159 -16.86 2.19 4.80
N ALA A 160 -16.39 1.44 5.78
CA ALA A 160 -15.42 1.91 6.78
C ALA A 160 -14.36 0.83 6.94
N ASN A 161 -13.10 1.23 6.83
CA ASN A 161 -11.94 0.37 7.04
C ASN A 161 -11.04 0.99 8.10
N ALA A 162 -10.55 0.18 9.03
CA ALA A 162 -9.55 0.57 10.00
C ALA A 162 -8.49 -0.51 10.12
N GLU A 163 -7.24 -0.11 10.21
CA GLU A 163 -6.09 -1.00 10.38
C GLU A 163 -5.08 -0.35 11.32
N TRP A 164 -4.67 -1.10 12.32
CA TRP A 164 -3.60 -0.72 13.21
C TRP A 164 -2.45 -1.71 13.05
N MET A 165 -1.23 -1.22 13.08
CA MET A 165 -0.03 -2.05 13.00
C MET A 165 0.96 -1.60 14.05
N SER A 166 1.52 -2.58 14.76
CA SER A 166 2.65 -2.38 15.68
C SER A 166 3.69 -3.47 15.45
N ALA A 167 4.95 -3.10 15.50
CA ALA A 167 6.07 -4.05 15.46
C ALA A 167 7.30 -3.45 16.15
N ASP A 168 8.03 -4.27 16.90
CA ASP A 168 9.28 -3.85 17.54
C ASP A 168 10.44 -3.76 16.54
N GLY A 169 10.44 -4.65 15.55
CA GLY A 169 11.45 -4.70 14.49
C GLY A 169 12.87 -5.11 14.95
N HIS A 170 13.04 -5.58 16.18
CA HIS A 170 14.33 -5.93 16.78
C HIS A 170 14.89 -7.25 16.24
N TYR A 171 15.30 -7.31 14.99
CA TYR A 171 15.87 -8.52 14.41
C TYR A 171 17.37 -8.67 14.73
N PRO A 172 17.87 -9.92 14.98
CA PRO A 172 19.29 -10.16 15.17
C PRO A 172 20.03 -10.10 13.84
N TYR A 173 21.25 -9.60 13.88
CA TYR A 173 22.19 -9.64 12.76
C TYR A 173 23.61 -9.84 13.27
N THR A 174 24.51 -10.27 12.39
CA THR A 174 25.93 -10.43 12.69
C THR A 174 26.68 -9.23 12.13
N LEU A 175 27.44 -8.57 12.96
CA LEU A 175 28.33 -7.48 12.57
C LEU A 175 29.74 -8.03 12.39
N TYR A 176 30.36 -7.73 11.28
CA TYR A 176 31.73 -8.11 10.92
C TYR A 176 32.66 -6.92 11.07
N TYR A 177 33.74 -7.06 11.84
CA TYR A 177 34.72 -6.01 12.11
C TYR A 177 35.98 -6.20 11.25
N GLY A 178 35.91 -5.93 9.95
CA GLY A 178 37.03 -5.99 9.01
C GLY A 178 37.37 -7.38 8.49
N ASP A 179 38.57 -7.52 7.90
CA ASP A 179 39.02 -8.73 7.17
C ASP A 179 39.44 -9.91 8.08
N LYS A 180 39.30 -9.79 9.37
CA LYS A 180 39.60 -10.90 10.29
C LYS A 180 38.30 -11.64 10.60
N ASP A 181 38.18 -12.83 10.10
CA ASP A 181 37.02 -13.73 10.25
C ASP A 181 36.59 -14.01 11.71
N ASP A 182 37.47 -13.72 12.66
CA ASP A 182 37.26 -13.97 14.09
C ASP A 182 36.60 -12.80 14.86
N LEU A 183 36.47 -11.64 14.27
CA LEU A 183 35.89 -10.47 14.94
C LEU A 183 34.44 -10.23 14.46
N THR A 184 33.53 -11.02 15.03
CA THR A 184 32.09 -10.86 14.80
C THR A 184 31.37 -10.63 16.11
N SER A 185 30.33 -9.80 16.10
CA SER A 185 29.37 -9.71 17.20
C SER A 185 27.95 -9.98 16.72
N ARG A 186 27.15 -10.60 17.59
CA ARG A 186 25.72 -10.82 17.32
C ARG A 186 24.92 -9.71 18.00
N GLU A 187 24.37 -8.84 17.19
CA GLU A 187 23.66 -7.66 17.62
C GLU A 187 22.15 -7.77 17.35
N LYS A 188 21.36 -6.96 18.03
CA LYS A 188 19.95 -6.74 17.70
C LYS A 188 19.77 -5.35 17.13
N ARG A 189 19.01 -5.25 16.02
CA ARG A 189 18.70 -3.98 15.41
C ARG A 189 17.91 -3.11 16.39
N LYS A 190 18.37 -1.87 16.59
CA LYS A 190 17.71 -0.85 17.44
C LYS A 190 17.00 0.17 16.58
N ASN A 191 16.03 0.90 17.15
CA ASN A 191 15.30 1.99 16.50
C ASN A 191 14.57 1.54 15.21
N THR A 192 13.94 0.37 15.25
CA THR A 192 13.20 -0.22 14.12
C THR A 192 11.72 -0.41 14.43
N GLN A 193 11.30 0.05 15.62
CA GLN A 193 9.90 -0.02 16.01
C GLN A 193 9.02 0.82 15.08
N VAL A 194 7.83 0.35 14.85
CA VAL A 194 6.80 1.06 14.09
C VAL A 194 5.46 0.91 14.75
N GLU A 195 4.71 1.98 14.78
CA GLU A 195 3.30 1.99 15.07
C GLU A 195 2.59 2.82 14.01
N SER A 196 1.52 2.30 13.45
CA SER A 196 0.73 3.04 12.47
C SER A 196 -0.76 2.75 12.63
N LEU A 197 -1.55 3.78 12.40
CA LEU A 197 -3.00 3.71 12.33
C LEU A 197 -3.44 4.28 10.99
N ARG A 198 -4.29 3.55 10.30
CA ARG A 198 -5.00 4.05 9.14
C ARG A 198 -6.49 3.81 9.29
N ALA A 199 -7.27 4.78 8.84
CA ALA A 199 -8.71 4.67 8.78
C ALA A 199 -9.21 5.29 7.48
N GLU A 200 -10.20 4.67 6.90
CA GLU A 200 -10.86 5.15 5.69
C GLU A 200 -12.36 4.99 5.84
N ALA A 201 -13.11 6.00 5.43
CA ALA A 201 -14.55 5.92 5.30
C ALA A 201 -14.97 6.36 3.90
N GLY A 202 -15.91 5.64 3.30
CA GLY A 202 -16.40 5.91 1.95
C GLY A 202 -17.92 5.89 1.91
N LEU A 203 -18.51 6.93 1.31
CA LEU A 203 -19.92 6.97 0.96
C LEU A 203 -20.05 6.79 -0.56
N PHE A 204 -20.84 5.82 -0.97
CA PHE A 204 -21.08 5.47 -2.36
C PHE A 204 -22.54 5.69 -2.69
N GLY A 205 -22.81 6.35 -3.80
CA GLY A 205 -24.16 6.61 -4.27
C GLY A 205 -24.32 6.45 -5.77
N ASN A 206 -25.41 5.81 -6.21
CA ASN A 206 -25.81 5.75 -7.60
C ASN A 206 -27.01 6.67 -7.79
N LEU A 207 -26.80 7.86 -8.36
CA LEU A 207 -27.87 8.82 -8.62
C LEU A 207 -28.74 8.36 -9.79
N SER A 208 -28.09 7.90 -10.87
CA SER A 208 -28.73 7.31 -12.04
C SER A 208 -27.92 6.10 -12.51
N ASP A 209 -28.34 5.44 -13.59
CA ASP A 209 -27.61 4.29 -14.17
C ASP A 209 -26.22 4.69 -14.71
N ASN A 210 -26.03 5.98 -15.02
CA ASN A 210 -24.79 6.53 -15.57
C ASN A 210 -24.04 7.46 -14.61
N GLU A 211 -24.58 7.73 -13.41
CA GLU A 211 -24.00 8.66 -12.46
C GLU A 211 -23.71 8.00 -11.13
N GLN A 212 -22.44 7.95 -10.80
CA GLN A 212 -21.96 7.40 -9.53
C GLN A 212 -21.23 8.48 -8.73
N TRP A 213 -21.55 8.52 -7.46
CA TRP A 213 -20.88 9.40 -6.49
C TRP A 213 -20.06 8.57 -5.52
N ARG A 214 -18.86 9.07 -5.25
CA ARG A 214 -17.98 8.52 -4.24
C ARG A 214 -17.37 9.67 -3.43
N LEU A 215 -17.64 9.66 -2.14
CA LEU A 215 -16.96 10.53 -1.18
C LEU A 215 -16.11 9.65 -0.28
N LYS A 216 -14.81 9.98 -0.13
CA LYS A 216 -13.89 9.27 0.72
C LYS A 216 -13.15 10.20 1.66
N VAL A 217 -12.95 9.73 2.89
CA VAL A 217 -12.09 10.34 3.89
C VAL A 217 -11.04 9.32 4.27
N TYR A 218 -9.79 9.72 4.24
CA TYR A 218 -8.64 8.88 4.55
C TYR A 218 -7.79 9.53 5.64
N TYR A 219 -7.46 8.76 6.67
CA TYR A 219 -6.57 9.15 7.74
C TYR A 219 -5.42 8.16 7.84
N TYR A 220 -4.21 8.68 7.99
CA TYR A 220 -3.02 7.88 8.22
C TYR A 220 -2.08 8.60 9.18
N GLN A 221 -1.68 7.90 10.23
CA GLN A 221 -0.65 8.32 11.18
C GLN A 221 0.36 7.19 11.34
N SER A 222 1.64 7.54 11.41
CA SER A 222 2.70 6.57 11.68
C SER A 222 3.79 7.19 12.52
N SER A 223 4.19 6.45 13.54
CA SER A 223 5.40 6.70 14.32
C SER A 223 6.38 5.56 14.07
N ARG A 224 7.61 5.90 13.75
CA ARG A 224 8.62 4.88 13.43
C ARG A 224 10.00 5.30 13.89
N GLY A 225 10.76 4.33 14.37
CA GLY A 225 12.17 4.51 14.65
C GLY A 225 12.96 4.67 13.35
N LEU A 226 14.05 5.40 13.41
CA LEU A 226 15.00 5.56 12.31
C LEU A 226 16.28 4.80 12.67
N PRO A 227 16.46 3.57 12.13
CA PRO A 227 17.66 2.81 12.41
C PRO A 227 18.87 3.48 11.76
N ASN A 228 19.91 3.75 12.56
CA ASN A 228 21.19 4.23 12.06
C ASN A 228 21.92 3.16 11.23
N ALA A 229 23.05 3.53 10.62
CA ALA A 229 23.94 2.56 10.00
C ALA A 229 24.37 1.50 11.01
N THR A 230 24.57 0.25 10.55
CA THR A 230 24.95 -0.86 11.41
C THR A 230 26.34 -0.73 12.04
N THR A 231 27.17 0.14 11.50
CA THR A 231 28.57 0.36 11.92
C THR A 231 28.74 1.43 13.00
N PHE A 232 27.72 2.24 13.27
CA PHE A 232 27.77 3.32 14.27
C PHE A 232 26.51 3.29 15.13
N TYR A 233 26.59 2.67 16.31
CA TYR A 233 25.59 2.83 17.33
C TYR A 233 26.03 4.00 18.24
N TYR A 234 25.39 5.12 18.10
CA TYR A 234 25.38 6.10 19.19
C TYR A 234 24.19 5.72 20.08
N ASP A 235 24.47 5.25 21.28
CA ASP A 235 23.47 5.21 22.35
C ASP A 235 23.18 6.66 22.72
N PHE A 236 22.17 7.23 22.11
CA PHE A 236 21.52 8.41 22.68
C PHE A 236 20.58 7.88 23.76
N ALA A 237 21.07 7.96 25.02
CA ALA A 237 20.27 7.73 26.22
C ALA A 237 19.29 8.90 26.39
#